data_a92982fd9c485021feb5bc502c637727
#
_entry.id   a92982fd9c485021feb5bc502c637727
#
_cell.length_a   1.000
_cell.length_b   1.000
_cell.length_c   1.000
_cell.angle_alpha   90.00
_cell.angle_beta   90.00
_cell.angle_gamma   90.00
#
_symmetry.space_group_name_H-M   'P 1'
#
loop_
_entity.id
_entity.type
_entity.pdbx_description
1 polymer ?
#
loop_
_entity_poly.entity_id
_entity_poly.type
_entity_poly.pdbx_seq_one_letter_code
_entity_poly.pdbx_strand_id
1 'polypeptide(L)'
;DVENFPGYPDGITGPAMMLELQAQAERFGTDVRDGWVTKVDFSGPIHKVWINGTKEIHCETIVISTGATAKYLGIESEQKYLKLGGGVSACAVCDGFFYRNQEVVIVGAGDSACEEAHYLSKLCTKVTMLVRRDEFRASKIMASRVKNTENIEILFNTETEEVLGDGQV
;
A
#
# COMPACT_ATOMS: atom_id res chain seq x y z
N ASP A 1 -14.22 7.04 3.30
CA ASP A 1 -14.21 8.39 2.70
C ASP A 1 -12.75 8.81 2.47
N VAL A 2 -12.52 9.71 1.53
CA VAL A 2 -11.23 10.31 1.20
C VAL A 2 -11.22 11.72 1.80
N GLU A 3 -10.41 11.95 2.83
CA GLU A 3 -10.37 13.21 3.59
C GLU A 3 -9.07 14.00 3.39
N ASN A 4 -8.07 13.37 2.79
CA ASN A 4 -6.72 13.92 2.64
C ASN A 4 -6.36 14.28 1.19
N PHE A 5 -7.35 14.34 0.27
CA PHE A 5 -7.13 14.78 -1.10
C PHE A 5 -7.49 16.27 -1.24
N PRO A 6 -6.56 17.14 -1.68
CA PRO A 6 -6.82 18.56 -1.84
C PRO A 6 -7.99 18.85 -2.80
N GLY A 7 -8.88 19.77 -2.43
CA GLY A 7 -10.05 20.15 -3.21
C GLY A 7 -11.38 19.66 -2.64
N TYR A 8 -11.36 18.78 -1.65
CA TYR A 8 -12.54 18.25 -0.98
C TYR A 8 -12.49 18.56 0.53
N PRO A 9 -12.85 19.80 0.95
CA PRO A 9 -12.68 20.22 2.34
C PRO A 9 -13.55 19.43 3.34
N ASP A 10 -14.66 18.89 2.86
CA ASP A 10 -15.60 18.08 3.67
C ASP A 10 -15.43 16.57 3.42
N GLY A 11 -14.35 16.17 2.71
CA GLY A 11 -14.17 14.80 2.25
C GLY A 11 -15.03 14.42 1.04
N ILE A 12 -14.77 13.25 0.48
CA ILE A 12 -15.54 12.67 -0.63
C ILE A 12 -15.43 11.14 -0.58
N THR A 13 -16.44 10.42 -1.02
CA THR A 13 -16.32 8.98 -1.19
C THR A 13 -15.39 8.63 -2.37
N GLY A 14 -14.61 7.55 -2.25
CA GLY A 14 -13.71 7.12 -3.33
C GLY A 14 -14.41 6.99 -4.68
N PRO A 15 -15.56 6.30 -4.77
CA PRO A 15 -16.31 6.19 -6.03
C PRO A 15 -16.73 7.53 -6.64
N ALA A 16 -17.23 8.47 -5.82
CA ALA A 16 -17.63 9.79 -6.30
C ALA A 16 -16.43 10.57 -6.84
N MET A 17 -15.32 10.58 -6.11
CA MET A 17 -14.07 11.21 -6.56
C MET A 17 -13.58 10.63 -7.90
N MET A 18 -13.64 9.31 -8.07
CA MET A 18 -13.22 8.68 -9.32
C MET A 18 -14.09 9.08 -10.50
N LEU A 19 -15.40 9.23 -10.30
CA LEU A 19 -16.31 9.72 -11.36
C LEU A 19 -15.99 11.17 -11.75
N GLU A 20 -15.69 12.04 -10.80
CA GLU A 20 -15.30 13.42 -11.09
C GLU A 20 -13.96 13.50 -11.83
N LEU A 21 -12.97 12.70 -11.41
CA LEU A 21 -11.66 12.62 -12.09
C LEU A 21 -11.80 12.08 -13.52
N GLN A 22 -12.66 11.08 -13.72
CA GLN A 22 -12.97 10.57 -15.06
C GLN A 22 -13.61 11.65 -15.93
N ALA A 23 -14.65 12.32 -15.44
CA ALA A 23 -15.34 13.39 -16.17
C ALA A 23 -14.38 14.54 -16.52
N GLN A 24 -13.43 14.86 -15.64
CA GLN A 24 -12.39 15.83 -15.93
C GLN A 24 -11.48 15.37 -17.08
N ALA A 25 -11.03 14.13 -17.08
CA ALA A 25 -10.18 13.57 -18.14
C ALA A 25 -10.92 13.56 -19.49
N GLU A 26 -12.19 13.12 -19.50
CA GLU A 26 -13.05 13.10 -20.71
C GLU A 26 -13.27 14.49 -21.29
N ARG A 27 -13.40 15.52 -20.45
CA ARG A 27 -13.50 16.92 -20.88
C ARG A 27 -12.29 17.38 -21.70
N PHE A 28 -11.11 16.78 -21.47
CA PHE A 28 -9.90 17.05 -22.25
C PHE A 28 -9.68 16.07 -23.41
N GLY A 29 -10.71 15.30 -23.76
CA GLY A 29 -10.70 14.41 -24.93
C GLY A 29 -10.18 13.00 -24.67
N THR A 30 -10.00 12.62 -23.42
CA THR A 30 -9.62 11.24 -23.09
C THR A 30 -10.81 10.30 -23.34
N ASP A 31 -10.57 9.22 -24.08
CA ASP A 31 -11.55 8.15 -24.28
C ASP A 31 -11.34 7.07 -23.19
N VAL A 32 -12.15 7.17 -22.13
CA VAL A 32 -12.11 6.22 -21.01
C VAL A 32 -12.95 5.00 -21.32
N ARG A 33 -12.38 3.82 -21.22
CA ARG A 33 -13.04 2.55 -21.56
C ARG A 33 -12.81 1.52 -20.48
N ASP A 34 -13.86 0.80 -20.13
CA ASP A 34 -13.77 -0.37 -19.25
C ASP A 34 -13.16 -1.56 -19.98
N GLY A 35 -12.29 -2.29 -19.30
CA GLY A 35 -11.70 -3.50 -19.81
C GLY A 35 -10.49 -3.98 -19.06
N TRP A 36 -10.21 -5.27 -19.18
CA TRP A 36 -9.00 -5.89 -18.64
C TRP A 36 -7.94 -6.04 -19.72
N VAL A 37 -6.77 -5.51 -19.49
CA VAL A 37 -5.60 -5.80 -20.32
C VAL A 37 -5.15 -7.23 -20.01
N THR A 38 -5.26 -8.11 -21.01
CA THR A 38 -4.96 -9.53 -20.88
C THR A 38 -3.61 -9.92 -21.46
N LYS A 39 -3.08 -9.11 -22.38
CA LYS A 39 -1.80 -9.35 -23.03
C LYS A 39 -1.22 -8.03 -23.54
N VAL A 40 0.09 -7.93 -23.58
CA VAL A 40 0.84 -6.82 -24.18
C VAL A 40 1.98 -7.34 -25.04
N ASP A 41 2.37 -6.58 -26.07
CA ASP A 41 3.54 -6.81 -26.88
C ASP A 41 4.26 -5.47 -27.11
N PHE A 42 5.47 -5.37 -26.61
CA PHE A 42 6.33 -4.18 -26.66
C PHE A 42 7.57 -4.42 -27.55
N SER A 43 7.62 -5.50 -28.33
CA SER A 43 8.79 -5.88 -29.13
C SER A 43 9.04 -5.00 -30.34
N GLY A 44 8.01 -4.31 -30.84
CA GLY A 44 8.08 -3.44 -32.01
C GLY A 44 7.98 -1.95 -31.69
N PRO A 45 8.14 -1.08 -32.71
CA PRO A 45 7.98 0.36 -32.56
C PRO A 45 6.52 0.78 -32.24
N ILE A 46 5.57 -0.04 -32.63
CA ILE A 46 4.15 0.11 -32.29
C ILE A 46 3.80 -0.95 -31.26
N HIS A 47 3.42 -0.48 -30.08
CA HIS A 47 3.00 -1.35 -28.98
C HIS A 47 1.59 -1.89 -29.22
N LYS A 48 1.37 -3.11 -28.78
CA LYS A 48 0.05 -3.77 -28.90
C LYS A 48 -0.46 -4.15 -27.52
N VAL A 49 -1.74 -3.91 -27.31
CA VAL A 49 -2.44 -4.21 -26.06
C VAL A 49 -3.73 -4.96 -26.39
N TRP A 50 -3.97 -6.10 -25.76
CA TRP A 50 -5.19 -6.87 -25.91
C TRP A 50 -6.10 -6.67 -24.69
N ILE A 51 -7.34 -6.28 -24.97
CA ILE A 51 -8.37 -6.04 -23.98
C ILE A 51 -9.41 -7.15 -24.02
N ASN A 52 -9.72 -7.74 -22.86
CA ASN A 52 -10.67 -8.83 -22.70
C ASN A 52 -10.39 -10.02 -23.62
N GLY A 53 -9.13 -10.26 -23.98
CA GLY A 53 -8.69 -11.38 -24.82
C GLY A 53 -8.98 -11.26 -26.32
N THR A 54 -9.73 -10.27 -26.76
CA THR A 54 -10.21 -10.20 -28.16
C THR A 54 -9.88 -8.88 -28.88
N LYS A 55 -9.97 -7.74 -28.19
CA LYS A 55 -9.76 -6.43 -28.82
C LYS A 55 -8.29 -6.05 -28.78
N GLU A 56 -7.66 -5.88 -29.94
CA GLU A 56 -6.29 -5.39 -30.08
C GLU A 56 -6.28 -3.87 -30.31
N ILE A 57 -5.45 -3.15 -29.54
CA ILE A 57 -5.21 -1.72 -29.67
C ILE A 57 -3.73 -1.52 -29.96
N HIS A 58 -3.43 -0.63 -30.90
CA HIS A 58 -2.09 -0.22 -31.25
C HIS A 58 -1.82 1.19 -30.75
N CYS A 59 -0.62 1.43 -30.22
CA CYS A 59 -0.19 2.74 -29.74
C CYS A 59 1.33 2.90 -29.82
N GLU A 60 1.77 4.14 -29.95
CA GLU A 60 3.20 4.50 -29.99
C GLU A 60 3.79 4.58 -28.58
N THR A 61 2.97 4.96 -27.61
CA THR A 61 3.37 5.11 -26.20
C THR A 61 2.35 4.48 -25.27
N ILE A 62 2.81 3.98 -24.12
CA ILE A 62 1.96 3.42 -23.06
C ILE A 62 2.39 3.97 -21.71
N VAL A 63 1.41 4.38 -20.91
CA VAL A 63 1.57 4.65 -19.48
C VAL A 63 0.86 3.54 -18.70
N ILE A 64 1.63 2.82 -17.87
CA ILE A 64 1.10 1.74 -17.02
C ILE A 64 0.80 2.32 -15.63
N SER A 65 -0.48 2.43 -15.29
CA SER A 65 -0.96 3.01 -14.03
C SER A 65 -1.92 2.06 -13.32
N THR A 66 -1.51 0.79 -13.17
CA THR A 66 -2.36 -0.29 -12.65
C THR A 66 -2.47 -0.32 -11.13
N GLY A 67 -1.82 0.61 -10.44
CA GLY A 67 -1.80 0.68 -8.99
C GLY A 67 -0.97 -0.43 -8.33
N ALA A 68 -1.18 -0.60 -7.04
CA ALA A 68 -0.52 -1.61 -6.23
C ALA A 68 -1.51 -2.20 -5.22
N THR A 69 -1.24 -3.41 -4.79
CA THR A 69 -1.98 -4.09 -3.73
C THR A 69 -1.02 -4.45 -2.62
N ALA A 70 -1.44 -4.23 -1.38
CA ALA A 70 -0.67 -4.65 -0.21
C ALA A 70 -0.45 -6.16 -0.21
N LYS A 71 0.72 -6.57 0.26
CA LYS A 71 1.02 -7.99 0.50
C LYS A 71 0.68 -8.31 1.95
N TYR A 72 -0.38 -9.06 2.12
CA TYR A 72 -0.80 -9.54 3.43
C TYR A 72 -0.05 -10.81 3.84
N LEU A 73 -0.07 -11.14 5.14
CA LEU A 73 0.51 -12.38 5.67
C LEU A 73 -0.27 -13.61 5.19
N GLY A 74 -1.57 -13.45 4.96
CA GLY A 74 -2.45 -14.52 4.51
C GLY A 74 -2.96 -15.41 5.64
N ILE A 75 -2.85 -14.97 6.90
CA ILE A 75 -3.39 -15.66 8.06
C ILE A 75 -4.83 -15.18 8.35
N GLU A 76 -5.67 -16.07 8.86
CA GLU A 76 -7.10 -15.80 9.05
C GLU A 76 -7.34 -14.65 10.05
N SER A 77 -6.57 -14.62 11.13
CA SER A 77 -6.67 -13.59 12.16
C SER A 77 -6.33 -12.19 11.62
N GLU A 78 -5.33 -12.06 10.75
CA GLU A 78 -5.02 -10.79 10.05
C GLU A 78 -6.26 -10.29 9.29
N GLN A 79 -6.88 -11.15 8.48
CA GLN A 79 -8.05 -10.79 7.67
C GLN A 79 -9.28 -10.42 8.52
N LYS A 80 -9.44 -11.06 9.66
CA LYS A 80 -10.49 -10.73 10.63
C LYS A 80 -10.34 -9.28 11.13
N TYR A 81 -9.18 -8.92 11.67
CA TYR A 81 -8.96 -7.58 12.23
C TYR A 81 -8.85 -6.49 11.15
N LEU A 82 -8.35 -6.82 9.97
CA LEU A 82 -8.36 -5.90 8.83
C LEU A 82 -9.78 -5.49 8.43
N LYS A 83 -10.71 -6.46 8.32
CA LYS A 83 -12.11 -6.19 7.96
C LYS A 83 -12.88 -5.42 9.04
N LEU A 84 -12.53 -5.61 10.29
CA LEU A 84 -13.16 -4.93 11.43
C LEU A 84 -12.63 -3.51 11.64
N GLY A 85 -11.54 -3.11 10.96
CA GLY A 85 -10.79 -1.91 11.33
C GLY A 85 -10.17 -2.03 12.73
N GLY A 86 -9.86 -3.27 13.13
CA GLY A 86 -9.49 -3.64 14.50
C GLY A 86 -7.99 -3.57 14.79
N GLY A 87 -7.25 -2.67 14.18
CA GLY A 87 -5.83 -2.45 14.48
C GLY A 87 -4.86 -3.06 13.48
N VAL A 88 -5.33 -3.74 12.43
CA VAL A 88 -4.50 -4.23 11.33
C VAL A 88 -4.63 -3.32 10.12
N SER A 89 -3.51 -2.81 9.62
CA SER A 89 -3.44 -1.94 8.45
C SER A 89 -2.25 -2.31 7.56
N ALA A 90 -2.33 -1.96 6.29
CA ALA A 90 -1.24 -2.05 5.33
C ALA A 90 -0.76 -0.66 4.85
N CYS A 91 -1.13 0.40 5.54
CA CYS A 91 -0.76 1.78 5.20
C CYS A 91 -0.51 2.60 6.47
N ALA A 92 0.73 2.71 6.88
CA ALA A 92 1.09 3.48 8.08
C ALA A 92 0.78 4.99 7.93
N VAL A 93 0.93 5.55 6.74
CA VAL A 93 0.64 6.97 6.48
C VAL A 93 -0.86 7.25 6.55
N CYS A 94 -1.71 6.28 6.12
CA CYS A 94 -3.17 6.42 6.15
C CYS A 94 -3.70 6.37 7.58
N ASP A 95 -3.23 5.38 8.36
CA ASP A 95 -3.87 4.99 9.62
C ASP A 95 -3.02 5.28 10.86
N GLY A 96 -1.72 5.57 10.69
CA GLY A 96 -0.78 5.71 11.81
C GLY A 96 -1.16 6.79 12.83
N PHE A 97 -1.91 7.80 12.41
CA PHE A 97 -2.39 8.85 13.31
C PHE A 97 -3.31 8.31 14.42
N PHE A 98 -4.09 7.27 14.13
CA PHE A 98 -5.00 6.64 15.09
C PHE A 98 -4.27 5.89 16.20
N TYR A 99 -2.99 5.54 15.98
CA TYR A 99 -2.14 4.79 16.92
C TYR A 99 -1.11 5.65 17.64
N ARG A 100 -1.31 6.98 17.69
CA ARG A 100 -0.42 7.89 18.42
C ARG A 100 -0.31 7.50 19.88
N ASN A 101 0.94 7.57 20.39
CA ASN A 101 1.28 7.23 21.78
C ASN A 101 0.94 5.77 22.16
N GLN A 102 0.82 4.87 21.19
CA GLN A 102 0.64 3.43 21.39
C GLN A 102 1.89 2.68 20.97
N GLU A 103 1.98 1.42 21.33
CA GLU A 103 2.97 0.48 20.80
C GLU A 103 2.40 -0.18 19.55
N VAL A 104 3.22 -0.33 18.51
CA VAL A 104 2.81 -0.91 17.23
C VAL A 104 3.83 -1.93 16.73
N VAL A 105 3.35 -2.85 15.92
CA VAL A 105 4.17 -3.89 15.30
C VAL A 105 4.17 -3.69 13.78
N ILE A 106 5.35 -3.77 13.17
CA ILE A 106 5.54 -3.80 11.71
C ILE A 106 6.04 -5.16 11.30
N VAL A 107 5.36 -5.80 10.36
CA VAL A 107 5.81 -7.07 9.79
C VAL A 107 6.43 -6.84 8.43
N GLY A 108 7.73 -7.07 8.33
CA GLY A 108 8.45 -6.93 7.07
C GLY A 108 9.89 -6.48 7.22
N ALA A 109 10.64 -6.55 6.11
CA ALA A 109 12.07 -6.23 6.07
C ALA A 109 12.50 -5.55 4.75
N GLY A 110 11.56 -5.10 3.93
CA GLY A 110 11.81 -4.32 2.71
C GLY A 110 11.82 -2.82 2.97
N ASP A 111 12.11 -2.03 1.94
CA ASP A 111 12.14 -0.55 2.04
C ASP A 111 10.82 0.01 2.56
N SER A 112 9.67 -0.47 2.08
CA SER A 112 8.34 -0.04 2.57
C SER A 112 8.18 -0.25 4.08
N ALA A 113 8.54 -1.44 4.59
CA ALA A 113 8.43 -1.72 6.02
C ALA A 113 9.37 -0.82 6.86
N CYS A 114 10.56 -0.54 6.37
CA CYS A 114 11.49 0.37 7.02
C CYS A 114 11.00 1.82 7.00
N GLU A 115 10.41 2.27 5.89
CA GLU A 115 9.84 3.59 5.76
C GLU A 115 8.65 3.79 6.71
N GLU A 116 7.73 2.83 6.73
CA GLU A 116 6.57 2.84 7.62
C GLU A 116 6.97 2.77 9.09
N ALA A 117 7.95 1.92 9.46
CA ALA A 117 8.47 1.86 10.82
C ALA A 117 9.09 3.20 11.25
N HIS A 118 9.88 3.82 10.37
CA HIS A 118 10.45 5.14 10.65
C HIS A 118 9.38 6.24 10.73
N TYR A 119 8.31 6.16 9.93
CA TYR A 119 7.19 7.09 10.05
C TYR A 119 6.46 6.92 11.37
N LEU A 120 6.08 5.68 11.73
CA LEU A 120 5.37 5.37 12.98
C LEU A 120 6.21 5.66 14.23
N SER A 121 7.54 5.57 14.15
CA SER A 121 8.40 5.92 15.29
C SER A 121 8.26 7.36 15.77
N LYS A 122 7.76 8.25 14.90
CA LYS A 122 7.49 9.67 15.24
C LYS A 122 6.12 9.88 15.87
N LEU A 123 5.23 8.90 15.79
CA LEU A 123 3.86 8.96 16.29
C LEU A 123 3.66 8.09 17.52
N CYS A 124 4.26 6.92 17.50
CA CYS A 124 4.05 5.84 18.47
C CYS A 124 5.14 5.86 19.55
N THR A 125 4.83 5.29 20.71
CA THR A 125 5.79 5.19 21.81
C THR A 125 6.87 4.16 21.52
N LYS A 126 6.51 3.08 20.84
CA LYS A 126 7.41 2.00 20.44
C LYS A 126 6.95 1.39 19.12
N VAL A 127 7.91 1.03 18.27
CA VAL A 127 7.68 0.26 17.05
C VAL A 127 8.50 -1.01 17.12
N THR A 128 7.85 -2.18 17.03
CA THR A 128 8.55 -3.47 16.97
C THR A 128 8.49 -4.02 15.54
N MET A 129 9.64 -4.21 14.92
CA MET A 129 9.73 -4.82 13.58
C MET A 129 9.94 -6.31 13.67
N LEU A 130 9.05 -7.11 13.07
CA LEU A 130 9.20 -8.55 12.91
C LEU A 130 9.83 -8.87 11.56
N VAL A 131 11.04 -9.39 11.58
CA VAL A 131 11.85 -9.69 10.40
C VAL A 131 12.07 -11.20 10.31
N ARG A 132 11.48 -11.84 9.30
CA ARG A 132 11.50 -13.29 9.12
C ARG A 132 12.92 -13.89 8.97
N ARG A 133 13.83 -13.10 8.39
CA ARG A 133 15.22 -13.51 8.17
C ARG A 133 16.15 -12.87 9.20
N ASP A 134 17.43 -13.21 9.13
CA ASP A 134 18.50 -12.61 9.91
C ASP A 134 19.00 -11.26 9.38
N GLU A 135 18.47 -10.83 8.23
CA GLU A 135 18.85 -9.57 7.58
C GLU A 135 17.67 -8.85 6.93
N PHE A 136 17.85 -7.54 6.70
CA PHE A 136 16.94 -6.74 5.90
C PHE A 136 17.11 -6.99 4.39
N ARG A 137 15.99 -6.95 3.64
CA ARG A 137 16.00 -6.83 2.18
C ARG A 137 15.98 -5.37 1.71
N ALA A 138 15.77 -4.46 2.62
CA ALA A 138 15.77 -3.04 2.36
C ALA A 138 17.15 -2.55 1.91
N SER A 139 17.19 -1.40 1.25
CA SER A 139 18.42 -0.69 0.96
C SER A 139 19.22 -0.43 2.25
N LYS A 140 20.55 -0.38 2.13
CA LYS A 140 21.43 -0.16 3.28
C LYS A 140 21.07 1.14 4.04
N ILE A 141 20.65 2.17 3.30
CA ILE A 141 20.24 3.47 3.87
C ILE A 141 19.00 3.30 4.74
N MET A 142 17.97 2.60 4.24
CA MET A 142 16.72 2.40 4.96
C MET A 142 16.91 1.48 6.17
N ALA A 143 17.66 0.39 6.01
CA ALA A 143 18.01 -0.50 7.11
C ALA A 143 18.81 0.23 8.20
N SER A 144 19.78 1.07 7.82
CA SER A 144 20.54 1.89 8.79
C SER A 144 19.65 2.89 9.53
N ARG A 145 18.69 3.49 8.84
CA ARG A 145 17.77 4.46 9.43
C ARG A 145 16.93 3.84 10.56
N VAL A 146 16.33 2.68 10.33
CA VAL A 146 15.54 2.01 11.38
C VAL A 146 16.41 1.48 12.51
N LYS A 147 17.61 0.96 12.22
CA LYS A 147 18.56 0.48 13.25
C LYS A 147 19.04 1.60 14.19
N ASN A 148 19.07 2.83 13.70
CA ASN A 148 19.55 3.99 14.47
C ASN A 148 18.39 4.82 15.07
N THR A 149 17.16 4.35 15.02
CA THR A 149 15.99 4.99 15.62
C THR A 149 15.72 4.36 16.99
N GLU A 150 15.79 5.17 18.05
CA GLU A 150 15.82 4.72 19.46
C GLU A 150 14.62 3.88 19.86
N ASN A 151 13.40 4.25 19.42
CA ASN A 151 12.17 3.56 19.78
C ASN A 151 11.72 2.49 18.75
N ILE A 152 12.63 2.05 17.87
CA ILE A 152 12.41 0.91 16.97
C ILE A 152 13.19 -0.30 17.50
N GLU A 153 12.47 -1.33 17.91
CA GLU A 153 13.04 -2.66 18.22
C GLU A 153 12.94 -3.57 17.00
N ILE A 154 13.99 -4.35 16.72
CA ILE A 154 14.02 -5.26 15.56
C ILE A 154 14.20 -6.68 16.05
N LEU A 155 13.23 -7.54 15.77
CA LEU A 155 13.25 -8.95 16.07
C LEU A 155 13.51 -9.74 14.79
N PHE A 156 14.75 -10.17 14.59
CA PHE A 156 15.15 -11.05 13.48
C PHE A 156 14.71 -12.49 13.72
N ASN A 157 14.63 -13.27 12.64
CA ASN A 157 14.23 -14.69 12.66
C ASN A 157 12.86 -14.89 13.34
N THR A 158 11.95 -13.92 13.15
CA THR A 158 10.64 -13.89 13.81
C THR A 158 9.54 -13.83 12.77
N GLU A 159 8.57 -14.72 12.88
CA GLU A 159 7.36 -14.78 12.03
C GLU A 159 6.10 -14.56 12.88
N THR A 160 5.07 -14.00 12.24
CA THR A 160 3.75 -13.86 12.85
C THR A 160 2.95 -15.13 12.64
N GLU A 161 2.58 -15.79 13.70
CA GLU A 161 1.74 -16.98 13.67
C GLU A 161 0.26 -16.61 13.70
N GLU A 162 -0.11 -15.68 14.60
CA GLU A 162 -1.49 -15.24 14.78
C GLU A 162 -1.53 -13.79 15.23
N VAL A 163 -2.64 -13.10 14.90
CA VAL A 163 -2.99 -11.78 15.43
C VAL A 163 -4.08 -11.97 16.46
N LEU A 164 -3.83 -11.55 17.70
CA LEU A 164 -4.74 -11.72 18.84
C LEU A 164 -5.28 -10.36 19.29
N GLY A 165 -6.51 -10.38 19.84
CA GLY A 165 -7.14 -9.20 20.42
C GLY A 165 -8.58 -9.49 20.81
N ASP A 166 -9.19 -8.54 21.54
CA ASP A 166 -10.61 -8.57 21.92
C ASP A 166 -11.33 -7.40 21.25
N GLY A 167 -11.80 -7.62 20.02
CA GLY A 167 -12.37 -6.58 19.16
C GLY A 167 -11.34 -5.71 18.44
N GLN A 168 -10.19 -5.49 19.06
CA GLN A 168 -9.01 -4.80 18.54
C GLN A 168 -7.73 -5.57 18.90
N VAL A 169 -6.69 -5.36 18.11
CA VAL A 169 -5.33 -5.86 18.37
C VAL A 169 -4.66 -5.02 19.44
#